data_625fca3ef653b46fe5d3f6355106f1ba
#
_entry.id   625fca3ef653b46fe5d3f6355106f1ba
#
_cell.length_a   1.000
_cell.length_b   1.000
_cell.length_c   1.000
_cell.angle_alpha   90.00
_cell.angle_beta   90.00
_cell.angle_gamma   90.00
#
_symmetry.space_group_name_H-M   'P 1'
#
loop_
_entity.id
_entity.type
_entity.pdbx_description
1 polymer ?
#
loop_
_entity_poly.entity_id
_entity_poly.type
_entity_poly.pdbx_seq_one_letter_code
_entity_poly.pdbx_strand_id
1 'polypeptide(L)'
;MTTSFEELTDSYKCIFFDAFGVLKSSAGLYPGVLDRLRSLRERGKEIFLVTNDASKSPHRMVEAYSHPEAGPMFPLERIISSGLLASDYLKNKVRSGWVAYMGKDAASFYIADVGLHPVPIGQLNLDEHSPKALVLLDDEGFDWFDDLNRAVNLIRQHNIPVVVANSDIT
;
A
#
# COMPACT_ATOMS: atom_id res chain seq x y z
N MET A 1 29.81 -18.94 12.38
CA MET A 1 29.08 -19.86 11.49
C MET A 1 27.95 -19.07 10.85
N THR A 2 27.91 -19.02 9.53
CA THR A 2 26.83 -18.32 8.82
C THR A 2 25.68 -19.32 8.66
N THR A 3 24.58 -19.10 9.35
CA THR A 3 23.36 -19.90 9.20
C THR A 3 22.76 -19.63 7.84
N SER A 4 22.37 -20.66 7.09
CA SER A 4 21.69 -20.49 5.83
C SER A 4 20.28 -19.92 6.03
N PHE A 5 19.72 -19.31 4.98
CA PHE A 5 18.33 -18.82 5.04
C PHE A 5 17.34 -19.95 5.32
N GLU A 6 17.58 -21.12 4.76
CA GLU A 6 16.78 -22.32 4.96
C GLU A 6 16.80 -22.77 6.42
N GLU A 7 17.98 -22.88 7.02
CA GLU A 7 18.14 -23.26 8.45
C GLU A 7 17.46 -22.25 9.37
N LEU A 8 17.60 -20.94 9.06
CA LEU A 8 16.95 -19.88 9.83
C LEU A 8 15.42 -20.04 9.78
N THR A 9 14.87 -20.25 8.60
CA THR A 9 13.42 -20.33 8.39
C THR A 9 12.80 -21.62 8.93
N ASP A 10 13.58 -22.68 9.17
CA ASP A 10 13.07 -23.94 9.70
C ASP A 10 12.43 -23.80 11.07
N SER A 11 12.93 -22.90 11.89
CA SER A 11 12.42 -22.66 13.25
C SER A 11 11.10 -21.89 13.29
N TYR A 12 10.64 -21.33 12.15
CA TYR A 12 9.45 -20.49 12.12
C TYR A 12 8.34 -21.11 11.28
N LYS A 13 7.09 -20.99 11.74
CA LYS A 13 5.91 -21.39 10.97
C LYS A 13 5.45 -20.29 10.00
N CYS A 14 5.61 -19.05 10.41
CA CYS A 14 5.16 -17.87 9.69
C CYS A 14 6.33 -16.92 9.43
N ILE A 15 6.40 -16.35 8.23
CA ILE A 15 7.46 -15.45 7.80
C ILE A 15 6.82 -14.25 7.12
N PHE A 16 7.20 -13.06 7.57
CA PHE A 16 6.78 -11.79 6.98
C PHE A 16 7.91 -11.23 6.12
N PHE A 17 7.59 -10.86 4.89
CA PHE A 17 8.52 -10.27 3.96
C PHE A 17 8.15 -8.82 3.70
N ASP A 18 9.13 -7.93 3.84
CA ASP A 18 9.03 -6.61 3.25
C ASP A 18 9.20 -6.69 1.72
N ALA A 19 8.65 -5.70 1.00
CA ALA A 19 8.69 -5.68 -0.45
C ALA A 19 9.97 -5.06 -1.00
N PHE A 20 10.15 -3.75 -0.79
CA PHE A 20 11.25 -2.99 -1.40
C PHE A 20 12.56 -3.20 -0.63
N GLY A 21 13.63 -3.50 -1.35
CA GLY A 21 14.93 -3.83 -0.74
C GLY A 21 15.07 -5.28 -0.28
N VAL A 22 13.96 -6.04 -0.16
CA VAL A 22 13.94 -7.45 0.27
C VAL A 22 13.54 -8.38 -0.87
N LEU A 23 12.37 -8.17 -1.47
CA LEU A 23 11.87 -9.01 -2.57
C LEU A 23 12.08 -8.35 -3.94
N LYS A 24 12.09 -7.02 -4.00
CA LYS A 24 12.22 -6.23 -5.22
C LYS A 24 13.08 -4.99 -5.03
N SER A 25 13.53 -4.45 -6.15
CA SER A 25 14.12 -3.12 -6.28
C SER A 25 13.33 -2.28 -7.30
N SER A 26 13.81 -1.09 -7.64
CA SER A 26 13.29 -0.29 -8.77
C SER A 26 13.35 -1.02 -10.11
N ALA A 27 14.29 -1.98 -10.27
CA ALA A 27 14.43 -2.80 -11.48
C ALA A 27 13.46 -4.00 -11.53
N GLY A 28 12.66 -4.26 -10.48
CA GLY A 28 11.74 -5.38 -10.37
C GLY A 28 12.12 -6.39 -9.29
N LEU A 29 11.56 -7.58 -9.37
CA LEU A 29 11.87 -8.68 -8.44
C LEU A 29 13.33 -9.10 -8.54
N TYR A 30 13.94 -9.38 -7.38
CA TYR A 30 15.28 -9.97 -7.39
C TYR A 30 15.26 -11.38 -8.00
N PRO A 31 16.31 -11.77 -8.70
CA PRO A 31 16.43 -13.11 -9.30
C PRO A 31 16.21 -14.22 -8.25
N GLY A 32 15.38 -15.22 -8.59
CA GLY A 32 15.11 -16.37 -7.74
C GLY A 32 14.16 -16.14 -6.56
N VAL A 33 13.62 -14.93 -6.38
CA VAL A 33 12.68 -14.63 -5.28
C VAL A 33 11.45 -15.54 -5.35
N LEU A 34 10.82 -15.66 -6.52
CA LEU A 34 9.60 -16.46 -6.65
C LEU A 34 9.84 -17.94 -6.36
N ASP A 35 10.96 -18.49 -6.84
CA ASP A 35 11.34 -19.87 -6.55
C ASP A 35 11.59 -20.09 -5.04
N ARG A 36 12.19 -19.11 -4.40
CA ARG A 36 12.45 -19.18 -2.96
C ARG A 36 11.16 -19.13 -2.15
N LEU A 37 10.22 -18.24 -2.50
CA LEU A 37 8.90 -18.17 -1.89
C LEU A 37 8.09 -19.46 -2.11
N ARG A 38 8.18 -20.03 -3.31
CA ARG A 38 7.57 -21.33 -3.64
C ARG A 38 8.13 -22.43 -2.73
N SER A 39 9.46 -22.54 -2.61
CA SER A 39 10.11 -23.54 -1.75
C SER A 39 9.66 -23.43 -0.28
N LEU A 40 9.51 -22.21 0.26
CA LEU A 40 8.99 -22.02 1.60
C LEU A 40 7.56 -22.56 1.77
N ARG A 41 6.69 -22.29 0.80
CA ARG A 41 5.30 -22.81 0.79
C ARG A 41 5.26 -24.32 0.70
N GLU A 42 6.08 -24.93 -0.16
CA GLU A 42 6.19 -26.40 -0.28
C GLU A 42 6.67 -27.04 1.01
N ARG A 43 7.47 -26.34 1.82
CA ARG A 43 7.89 -26.73 3.18
C ARG A 43 6.82 -26.44 4.26
N GLY A 44 5.62 -26.03 3.85
CA GLY A 44 4.51 -25.75 4.77
C GLY A 44 4.62 -24.47 5.57
N LYS A 45 5.47 -23.51 5.12
CA LYS A 45 5.59 -22.20 5.76
C LYS A 45 4.46 -21.29 5.32
N GLU A 46 3.91 -20.54 6.27
CA GLU A 46 3.00 -19.43 5.98
C GLU A 46 3.81 -18.18 5.70
N ILE A 47 3.61 -17.59 4.52
CA ILE A 47 4.34 -16.38 4.11
C ILE A 47 3.38 -15.22 3.91
N PHE A 48 3.76 -14.05 4.38
CA PHE A 48 3.01 -12.81 4.29
C PHE A 48 3.86 -11.71 3.66
N LEU A 49 3.24 -10.89 2.83
CA LEU A 49 3.82 -9.65 2.33
C LEU A 49 3.40 -8.50 3.27
N VAL A 50 4.37 -7.77 3.79
CA VAL A 50 4.13 -6.53 4.56
C VAL A 50 4.83 -5.39 3.83
N THR A 51 4.12 -4.33 3.50
CA THR A 51 4.70 -3.26 2.69
C THR A 51 4.08 -1.90 2.96
N ASN A 52 4.88 -0.85 2.88
CA ASN A 52 4.42 0.55 2.88
C ASN A 52 3.94 1.01 1.49
N ASP A 53 4.02 0.16 0.47
CA ASP A 53 3.55 0.48 -0.89
C ASP A 53 2.02 0.61 -0.89
N ALA A 54 1.51 1.83 -0.97
CA ALA A 54 0.11 2.15 -1.19
C ALA A 54 -0.16 2.64 -2.64
N SER A 55 0.84 2.60 -3.52
CA SER A 55 0.70 3.03 -4.91
C SER A 55 -0.04 2.02 -5.80
N LYS A 56 -0.14 0.76 -5.36
CA LYS A 56 -0.75 -0.34 -6.11
C LYS A 56 -1.87 -0.99 -5.31
N SER A 57 -2.95 -1.35 -6.00
CA SER A 57 -3.99 -2.16 -5.36
C SER A 57 -3.47 -3.53 -4.93
N PRO A 58 -4.08 -4.16 -3.89
CA PRO A 58 -3.69 -5.50 -3.46
C PRO A 58 -3.75 -6.56 -4.58
N HIS A 59 -4.69 -6.45 -5.52
CA HIS A 59 -4.79 -7.33 -6.69
C HIS A 59 -3.55 -7.22 -7.59
N ARG A 60 -3.06 -6.01 -7.82
CA ARG A 60 -1.81 -5.79 -8.57
C ARG A 60 -0.59 -6.33 -7.84
N MET A 61 -0.61 -6.32 -6.50
CA MET A 61 0.45 -6.96 -5.71
C MET A 61 0.39 -8.49 -5.85
N VAL A 62 -0.78 -9.12 -5.81
CA VAL A 62 -0.95 -10.55 -6.08
C VAL A 62 -0.36 -10.93 -7.44
N GLU A 63 -0.69 -10.18 -8.50
CA GLU A 63 -0.15 -10.40 -9.84
C GLU A 63 1.38 -10.28 -9.89
N ALA A 64 1.93 -9.23 -9.25
CA ALA A 64 3.37 -8.95 -9.27
C ALA A 64 4.22 -10.05 -8.58
N TYR A 65 3.62 -10.78 -7.64
CA TYR A 65 4.27 -11.88 -6.93
C TYR A 65 3.70 -13.26 -7.31
N SER A 66 3.27 -13.41 -8.56
CA SER A 66 2.80 -14.71 -9.08
C SER A 66 3.92 -15.48 -9.74
N HIS A 67 4.13 -16.73 -9.29
CA HIS A 67 5.06 -17.65 -9.92
C HIS A 67 4.41 -18.25 -11.18
N PRO A 68 5.12 -18.37 -12.32
CA PRO A 68 4.54 -18.86 -13.57
C PRO A 68 3.86 -20.23 -13.46
N GLU A 69 4.41 -21.14 -12.66
CA GLU A 69 3.90 -22.51 -12.50
C GLU A 69 3.04 -22.71 -11.23
N ALA A 70 3.35 -21.98 -10.15
CA ALA A 70 2.73 -22.19 -8.84
C ALA A 70 1.66 -21.13 -8.48
N GLY A 71 1.42 -20.16 -9.35
CA GLY A 71 0.46 -19.09 -9.13
C GLY A 71 0.88 -18.08 -8.06
N PRO A 72 -0.07 -17.37 -7.46
CA PRO A 72 0.22 -16.30 -6.50
C PRO A 72 1.01 -16.79 -5.29
N MET A 73 2.14 -16.14 -4.99
CA MET A 73 2.94 -16.44 -3.79
C MET A 73 2.30 -15.84 -2.55
N PHE A 74 1.71 -14.67 -2.67
CA PHE A 74 0.93 -14.02 -1.63
C PHE A 74 -0.52 -13.85 -2.11
N PRO A 75 -1.44 -14.71 -1.71
CA PRO A 75 -2.86 -14.49 -1.95
C PRO A 75 -3.34 -13.25 -1.16
N LEU A 76 -4.49 -12.71 -1.52
CA LEU A 76 -4.96 -11.41 -1.07
C LEU A 76 -4.97 -11.26 0.46
N GLU A 77 -5.41 -12.30 1.16
CA GLU A 77 -5.49 -12.38 2.63
C GLU A 77 -4.11 -12.45 3.33
N ARG A 78 -3.04 -12.57 2.55
CA ARG A 78 -1.66 -12.59 3.04
C ARG A 78 -0.85 -11.36 2.65
N ILE A 79 -1.54 -10.33 2.16
CA ILE A 79 -0.96 -9.02 1.88
C ILE A 79 -1.41 -8.04 2.95
N ILE A 80 -0.45 -7.44 3.63
CA ILE A 80 -0.64 -6.38 4.61
C ILE A 80 0.06 -5.15 4.05
N SER A 81 -0.72 -4.16 3.60
CA SER A 81 -0.15 -2.91 3.11
C SER A 81 -0.66 -1.72 3.91
N SER A 82 0.13 -0.66 3.95
CA SER A 82 -0.29 0.60 4.56
C SER A 82 -1.55 1.17 3.91
N GLY A 83 -1.74 0.95 2.61
CA GLY A 83 -2.97 1.33 1.91
C GLY A 83 -4.21 0.59 2.44
N LEU A 84 -4.12 -0.73 2.73
CA LEU A 84 -5.20 -1.48 3.35
C LEU A 84 -5.52 -0.97 4.76
N LEU A 85 -4.50 -0.64 5.56
CA LEU A 85 -4.71 -0.05 6.89
C LEU A 85 -5.35 1.33 6.80
N ALA A 86 -4.99 2.15 5.80
CA ALA A 86 -5.64 3.42 5.52
C ALA A 86 -7.12 3.21 5.15
N SER A 87 -7.43 2.23 4.30
CA SER A 87 -8.82 1.86 3.95
C SER A 87 -9.64 1.49 5.19
N ASP A 88 -9.10 0.66 6.07
CA ASP A 88 -9.77 0.26 7.32
C ASP A 88 -10.02 1.45 8.23
N TYR A 89 -9.05 2.36 8.37
CA TYR A 89 -9.23 3.60 9.11
C TYR A 89 -10.36 4.44 8.52
N LEU A 90 -10.36 4.67 7.22
CA LEU A 90 -11.36 5.46 6.52
C LEU A 90 -12.76 4.85 6.67
N LYS A 91 -12.90 3.55 6.48
CA LYS A 91 -14.16 2.82 6.67
C LYS A 91 -14.76 3.02 8.07
N ASN A 92 -13.90 2.96 9.08
CA ASN A 92 -14.35 3.01 10.48
C ASN A 92 -14.55 4.43 11.00
N LYS A 93 -13.77 5.41 10.54
CA LYS A 93 -13.75 6.78 11.07
C LYS A 93 -14.46 7.80 10.18
N VAL A 94 -14.29 7.70 8.85
CA VAL A 94 -14.92 8.63 7.90
C VAL A 94 -16.32 8.15 7.49
N ARG A 95 -16.48 6.88 7.20
CA ARG A 95 -17.74 6.16 6.90
C ARG A 95 -18.42 6.53 5.59
N SER A 96 -18.49 7.80 5.21
CA SER A 96 -19.16 8.25 3.98
C SER A 96 -18.69 9.64 3.56
N GLY A 97 -18.79 9.96 2.28
CA GLY A 97 -18.51 11.27 1.72
C GLY A 97 -17.19 11.33 0.95
N TRP A 98 -16.75 12.56 0.70
CA TRP A 98 -15.54 12.85 -0.07
C TRP A 98 -14.28 12.70 0.78
N VAL A 99 -13.23 12.19 0.17
CA VAL A 99 -11.88 12.10 0.75
C VAL A 99 -10.88 12.66 -0.26
N ALA A 100 -10.20 13.73 0.14
CA ALA A 100 -9.12 14.27 -0.66
C ALA A 100 -7.89 13.34 -0.57
N TYR A 101 -7.14 13.20 -1.66
CA TYR A 101 -5.92 12.41 -1.62
C TYR A 101 -4.77 13.04 -2.39
N MET A 102 -3.56 12.66 -2.00
CA MET A 102 -2.31 12.89 -2.71
C MET A 102 -1.72 11.53 -3.07
N GLY A 103 -1.36 11.36 -4.36
CA GLY A 103 -0.87 10.09 -4.88
C GLY A 103 -1.32 9.86 -6.32
N LYS A 104 -0.88 8.74 -6.91
CA LYS A 104 -1.31 8.31 -8.23
C LYS A 104 -2.80 7.95 -8.25
N ASP A 105 -3.48 8.18 -9.37
CA ASP A 105 -4.90 7.84 -9.52
C ASP A 105 -5.21 6.38 -9.21
N ALA A 106 -4.31 5.46 -9.54
CA ALA A 106 -4.46 4.04 -9.25
C ALA A 106 -4.53 3.74 -7.74
N ALA A 107 -3.94 4.59 -6.89
CA ALA A 107 -3.97 4.46 -5.44
C ALA A 107 -5.32 4.87 -4.83
N SER A 108 -6.13 5.64 -5.54
CA SER A 108 -7.49 6.03 -5.11
C SER A 108 -8.41 4.84 -4.83
N PHE A 109 -8.05 3.66 -5.35
CA PHE A 109 -8.69 2.38 -5.04
C PHE A 109 -8.90 2.18 -3.53
N TYR A 110 -7.92 2.50 -2.70
CA TYR A 110 -8.00 2.33 -1.25
C TYR A 110 -9.08 3.18 -0.57
N ILE A 111 -9.53 4.25 -1.22
CA ILE A 111 -10.63 5.09 -0.78
C ILE A 111 -11.94 4.60 -1.37
N ALA A 112 -11.96 4.31 -2.67
CA ALA A 112 -13.16 3.91 -3.40
C ALA A 112 -13.71 2.54 -2.95
N ASP A 113 -12.81 1.58 -2.68
CA ASP A 113 -13.18 0.21 -2.29
C ASP A 113 -13.96 0.14 -0.96
N VAL A 114 -13.82 1.14 -0.11
CA VAL A 114 -14.57 1.24 1.14
C VAL A 114 -15.82 2.13 1.04
N GLY A 115 -16.26 2.46 -0.19
CA GLY A 115 -17.48 3.20 -0.45
C GLY A 115 -17.38 4.71 -0.26
N LEU A 116 -16.17 5.27 -0.25
CA LEU A 116 -15.90 6.70 -0.17
C LEU A 116 -15.62 7.28 -1.57
N HIS A 117 -15.75 8.59 -1.70
CA HIS A 117 -15.53 9.29 -2.97
C HIS A 117 -14.15 9.94 -2.98
N PRO A 118 -13.15 9.36 -3.69
CA PRO A 118 -11.83 9.96 -3.79
C PRO A 118 -11.85 11.21 -4.69
N VAL A 119 -11.13 12.24 -4.29
CA VAL A 119 -10.87 13.42 -5.12
C VAL A 119 -9.39 13.80 -5.00
N PRO A 120 -8.64 13.88 -6.13
CA PRO A 120 -7.26 14.35 -6.09
C PRO A 120 -7.23 15.79 -5.53
N ILE A 121 -6.25 16.09 -4.69
CA ILE A 121 -6.15 17.42 -4.07
C ILE A 121 -6.06 18.55 -5.11
N GLY A 122 -5.42 18.30 -6.25
CA GLY A 122 -5.31 19.26 -7.35
C GLY A 122 -6.65 19.57 -8.04
N GLN A 123 -7.65 18.68 -7.91
CA GLN A 123 -8.98 18.82 -8.48
C GLN A 123 -10.05 19.15 -7.43
N LEU A 124 -9.64 19.33 -6.18
CA LEU A 124 -10.57 19.62 -5.09
C LEU A 124 -11.20 21.00 -5.28
N ASN A 125 -12.54 21.01 -5.40
CA ASN A 125 -13.37 22.21 -5.38
C ASN A 125 -14.23 22.19 -4.12
N LEU A 126 -14.02 23.10 -3.19
CA LEU A 126 -14.71 23.13 -1.89
C LEU A 126 -16.17 23.55 -2.00
N ASP A 127 -16.61 24.16 -3.11
CA ASP A 127 -18.02 24.47 -3.36
C ASP A 127 -18.82 23.20 -3.72
N GLU A 128 -18.15 22.19 -4.26
CA GLU A 128 -18.74 20.91 -4.70
C GLU A 128 -18.41 19.76 -3.75
N HIS A 129 -17.21 19.78 -3.18
CA HIS A 129 -16.67 18.73 -2.34
C HIS A 129 -16.53 19.20 -0.90
N SER A 130 -17.02 18.41 0.04
CA SER A 130 -16.80 18.62 1.47
C SER A 130 -15.95 17.44 2.01
N PRO A 131 -14.63 17.49 1.87
CA PRO A 131 -13.77 16.37 2.24
C PRO A 131 -13.79 16.12 3.74
N LYS A 132 -13.89 14.85 4.13
CA LYS A 132 -13.93 14.41 5.53
C LYS A 132 -12.56 13.96 6.03
N ALA A 133 -11.60 13.76 5.13
CA ALA A 133 -10.21 13.42 5.41
C ALA A 133 -9.31 13.82 4.25
N LEU A 134 -8.02 13.92 4.51
CA LEU A 134 -6.96 13.93 3.52
C LEU A 134 -6.11 12.68 3.68
N VAL A 135 -5.80 11.98 2.57
CA VAL A 135 -4.97 10.78 2.58
C VAL A 135 -3.74 10.99 1.71
N LEU A 136 -2.55 10.74 2.26
CA LEU A 136 -1.31 10.66 1.51
C LEU A 136 -1.06 9.18 1.18
N LEU A 137 -1.27 8.82 -0.09
CA LEU A 137 -1.17 7.42 -0.57
C LEU A 137 0.18 7.12 -1.19
N ASP A 138 0.80 8.11 -1.85
CA ASP A 138 2.05 7.96 -2.57
C ASP A 138 2.77 9.31 -2.60
N ASP A 139 4.06 9.32 -2.81
CA ASP A 139 4.92 10.50 -3.00
C ASP A 139 4.99 10.99 -4.44
N GLU A 140 4.33 10.28 -5.38
CA GLU A 140 4.21 10.64 -6.79
C GLU A 140 2.75 10.90 -7.19
N GLY A 141 2.53 11.50 -8.35
CA GLY A 141 1.20 11.68 -8.95
C GLY A 141 0.49 12.97 -8.53
N PHE A 142 1.17 13.92 -7.93
CA PHE A 142 0.67 15.26 -7.59
C PHE A 142 1.77 16.32 -7.76
N ASP A 143 1.39 17.60 -7.81
CA ASP A 143 2.35 18.70 -7.83
C ASP A 143 2.87 19.01 -6.43
N TRP A 144 4.19 18.85 -6.23
CA TRP A 144 4.83 19.05 -4.92
C TRP A 144 4.74 20.49 -4.38
N PHE A 145 4.56 21.47 -5.22
CA PHE A 145 4.43 22.85 -4.79
C PHE A 145 2.97 23.26 -4.62
N ASP A 146 2.16 23.12 -5.66
CA ASP A 146 0.78 23.59 -5.63
C ASP A 146 -0.12 22.69 -4.77
N ASP A 147 -0.05 21.38 -4.94
CA ASP A 147 -0.93 20.46 -4.23
C ASP A 147 -0.56 20.31 -2.76
N LEU A 148 0.73 20.40 -2.41
CA LEU A 148 1.14 20.42 -0.99
C LEU A 148 0.62 21.68 -0.29
N ASN A 149 0.68 22.86 -0.94
CA ASN A 149 0.12 24.09 -0.39
C ASN A 149 -1.42 23.99 -0.22
N ARG A 150 -2.12 23.39 -1.21
CA ARG A 150 -3.56 23.12 -1.11
C ARG A 150 -3.87 22.21 0.09
N ALA A 151 -3.09 21.13 0.26
CA ALA A 151 -3.24 20.19 1.37
C ALA A 151 -3.06 20.87 2.73
N VAL A 152 -2.01 21.67 2.91
CA VAL A 152 -1.74 22.43 4.13
C VAL A 152 -2.88 23.40 4.43
N ASN A 153 -3.37 24.14 3.42
CA ASN A 153 -4.49 25.06 3.59
C ASN A 153 -5.79 24.33 3.96
N LEU A 154 -6.07 23.20 3.30
CA LEU A 154 -7.23 22.36 3.60
C LEU A 154 -7.23 21.90 5.07
N ILE A 155 -6.10 21.38 5.55
CA ILE A 155 -5.94 20.93 6.96
C ILE A 155 -6.19 22.09 7.94
N ARG A 156 -5.58 23.25 7.68
CA ARG A 156 -5.67 24.42 8.56
C ARG A 156 -7.07 25.02 8.65
N GLN A 157 -7.82 25.00 7.53
CA GLN A 157 -9.13 25.62 7.44
C GLN A 157 -10.27 24.71 7.91
N HIS A 158 -10.16 23.40 7.69
CA HIS A 158 -11.26 22.47 7.91
C HIS A 158 -11.04 21.48 9.05
N ASN A 159 -9.85 21.47 9.69
CA ASN A 159 -9.53 20.59 10.81
C ASN A 159 -9.91 19.12 10.58
N ILE A 160 -9.67 18.63 9.36
CA ILE A 160 -9.95 17.25 8.98
C ILE A 160 -8.78 16.33 9.35
N PRO A 161 -9.02 15.04 9.60
CA PRO A 161 -7.95 14.09 9.85
C PRO A 161 -7.07 13.90 8.60
N VAL A 162 -5.77 13.71 8.86
CA VAL A 162 -4.79 13.36 7.84
C VAL A 162 -4.34 11.92 8.06
N VAL A 163 -4.45 11.11 7.03
CA VAL A 163 -3.99 9.71 7.02
C VAL A 163 -2.77 9.62 6.13
N VAL A 164 -1.66 9.17 6.67
CA VAL A 164 -0.41 8.96 5.92
C VAL A 164 -0.26 7.46 5.71
N ALA A 165 -0.56 6.99 4.51
CA ALA A 165 -0.43 5.59 4.14
C ALA A 165 1.01 5.25 3.70
N ASN A 166 1.71 6.18 3.08
CA ASN A 166 3.14 6.06 2.80
C ASN A 166 3.90 7.12 3.59
N SER A 167 4.70 6.69 4.55
CA SER A 167 5.52 7.55 5.41
C SER A 167 7.00 7.57 5.02
N ASP A 168 7.36 6.87 3.95
CA ASP A 168 8.74 6.81 3.49
C ASP A 168 9.12 8.17 2.87
N ILE A 169 10.14 8.79 3.45
CA ILE A 169 10.78 9.99 2.92
C ILE A 169 12.06 9.51 2.24
N THR A 170 12.02 9.46 0.93
CA THR A 170 13.21 9.11 0.09
C THR A 170 14.01 10.35 -0.26
#